data_c7c06d806936eccf7fb86c5f46d603a9
#
_entry.id   c7c06d806936eccf7fb86c5f46d603a9
#
_cell.length_a   1.000
_cell.length_b   1.000
_cell.length_c   1.000
_cell.angle_alpha   90.00
_cell.angle_beta   90.00
_cell.angle_gamma   90.00
#
_symmetry.space_group_name_H-M   'P 1'
#
loop_
_entity.id
_entity.type
_entity.pdbx_description
1 polymer ?
#
loop_
_entity_poly.entity_id
_entity_poly.type
_entity_poly.pdbx_seq_one_letter_code
_entity_poly.pdbx_strand_id
1 'polypeptide(L)'
;MLNSLLDFLSHGLLRFSWWQVALFALAVTHVTIIGVTVYLHRCQAHRALELHPIASHFFRLWLWMTTGMLTGQWAAIHRKHHAKCETEEDPHSPQTRGIWKVFLEGAELYRAEAKNEETMRKFGHGTPNDWLERNLYSKYPILGISMMMVIDVALFGVIGLTVWAVQMVWIPFWAAGVVNGFGHFWGYRNFNSADASTNLFPWGIVIGGEELHNNHHTFATSAKLSNKWYEFDIGWMYIRIMSAFGLAKVKKVAPTPRLNKPKTVLDQETLQAVLSNRYEVMARYGKAVKRAYRQELAHLKEIGGEKYQLMRGARKWFHKDADGLDEPQKKLLPEIFANSQKLHTYFQLRQDLAAIWDRSTASREQLLAQLQDWCHRAEQSGIKSLQEFATRLRRYA
;
A
#
# COMPACT_ATOMS: atom_id res chain seq x y z
N MET A 1 -54.97 -10.01 4.58
CA MET A 1 -54.14 -9.38 3.53
C MET A 1 -53.36 -8.19 4.06
N LEU A 2 -53.99 -7.16 4.64
CA LEU A 2 -53.27 -5.98 5.20
C LEU A 2 -52.30 -6.39 6.33
N ASN A 3 -52.70 -7.19 7.30
CA ASN A 3 -51.87 -7.67 8.40
C ASN A 3 -50.65 -8.49 7.90
N SER A 4 -50.82 -9.30 6.86
CA SER A 4 -49.73 -10.08 6.29
C SER A 4 -48.71 -9.16 5.54
N LEU A 5 -49.23 -8.11 4.90
CA LEU A 5 -48.35 -7.10 4.28
C LEU A 5 -47.61 -6.30 5.33
N LEU A 6 -48.26 -5.84 6.38
CA LEU A 6 -47.61 -5.10 7.48
C LEU A 6 -46.56 -5.96 8.19
N ASP A 7 -46.85 -7.24 8.42
CA ASP A 7 -45.92 -8.21 9.01
C ASP A 7 -44.69 -8.39 8.11
N PHE A 8 -44.88 -8.56 6.80
CA PHE A 8 -43.78 -8.62 5.82
C PHE A 8 -42.94 -7.33 5.78
N LEU A 9 -43.58 -6.19 5.75
CA LEU A 9 -42.87 -4.90 5.75
C LEU A 9 -42.07 -4.69 7.04
N SER A 10 -42.54 -5.21 8.16
CA SER A 10 -41.85 -5.07 9.45
C SER A 10 -40.68 -6.04 9.64
N HIS A 11 -40.75 -7.25 9.08
CA HIS A 11 -39.81 -8.33 9.41
C HIS A 11 -39.11 -8.98 8.20
N GLY A 12 -39.66 -8.81 7.00
CA GLY A 12 -39.21 -9.54 5.80
C GLY A 12 -39.40 -11.06 5.93
N LEU A 13 -38.69 -11.77 5.06
CA LEU A 13 -38.73 -13.24 5.03
C LEU A 13 -37.98 -13.89 6.19
N LEU A 14 -36.87 -13.31 6.66
CA LEU A 14 -35.97 -13.93 7.63
C LEU A 14 -36.35 -13.66 9.08
N ARG A 15 -37.17 -12.65 9.35
CA ARG A 15 -37.61 -12.28 10.71
C ARG A 15 -36.46 -12.12 11.71
N PHE A 16 -35.34 -11.56 11.25
CA PHE A 16 -34.17 -11.37 12.09
C PHE A 16 -34.40 -10.28 13.14
N SER A 17 -33.85 -10.49 14.34
CA SER A 17 -33.70 -9.45 15.34
C SER A 17 -32.68 -8.39 14.87
N TRP A 18 -32.72 -7.18 15.46
CA TRP A 18 -31.85 -6.07 15.04
C TRP A 18 -30.35 -6.43 15.04
N TRP A 19 -29.86 -7.19 16.01
CA TRP A 19 -28.46 -7.59 16.07
C TRP A 19 -28.09 -8.63 14.98
N GLN A 20 -29.02 -9.50 14.58
CA GLN A 20 -28.83 -10.43 13.47
C GLN A 20 -28.78 -9.69 12.13
N VAL A 21 -29.62 -8.66 11.95
CA VAL A 21 -29.55 -7.75 10.77
C VAL A 21 -28.21 -7.03 10.74
N ALA A 22 -27.74 -6.51 11.88
CA ALA A 22 -26.43 -5.85 11.97
C ALA A 22 -25.27 -6.81 11.64
N LEU A 23 -25.29 -8.03 12.17
CA LEU A 23 -24.28 -9.06 11.84
C LEU A 23 -24.32 -9.46 10.37
N PHE A 24 -25.52 -9.57 9.79
CA PHE A 24 -25.65 -9.82 8.35
C PHE A 24 -25.05 -8.69 7.53
N ALA A 25 -25.38 -7.44 7.83
CA ALA A 25 -24.82 -6.26 7.14
C ALA A 25 -23.28 -6.25 7.22
N LEU A 26 -22.71 -6.54 8.40
CA LEU A 26 -21.25 -6.65 8.55
C LEU A 26 -20.67 -7.83 7.74
N ALA A 27 -21.34 -8.97 7.70
CA ALA A 27 -20.87 -10.12 6.93
C ALA A 27 -20.85 -9.82 5.42
N VAL A 28 -21.92 -9.24 4.87
CA VAL A 28 -22.01 -8.95 3.43
C VAL A 28 -21.08 -7.81 3.03
N THR A 29 -20.89 -6.79 3.87
CA THR A 29 -19.90 -5.74 3.63
C THR A 29 -18.47 -6.29 3.71
N HIS A 30 -18.21 -7.26 4.59
CA HIS A 30 -16.92 -7.95 4.64
C HIS A 30 -16.64 -8.74 3.35
N VAL A 31 -17.62 -9.46 2.81
CA VAL A 31 -17.48 -10.15 1.50
C VAL A 31 -17.16 -9.13 0.40
N THR A 32 -17.80 -7.96 0.44
CA THR A 32 -17.54 -6.87 -0.51
C THR A 32 -16.10 -6.36 -0.40
N ILE A 33 -15.59 -6.12 0.83
CA ILE A 33 -14.18 -5.75 1.07
C ILE A 33 -13.23 -6.82 0.53
N ILE A 34 -13.50 -8.10 0.77
CA ILE A 34 -12.67 -9.19 0.23
C ILE A 34 -12.72 -9.21 -1.30
N GLY A 35 -13.88 -8.97 -1.90
CA GLY A 35 -14.00 -8.80 -3.35
C GLY A 35 -13.15 -7.66 -3.90
N VAL A 36 -13.14 -6.51 -3.22
CA VAL A 36 -12.30 -5.36 -3.62
C VAL A 36 -10.82 -5.69 -3.47
N THR A 37 -10.37 -6.14 -2.29
CA THR A 37 -8.95 -6.36 -2.02
C THR A 37 -8.36 -7.54 -2.81
N VAL A 38 -9.09 -8.65 -2.95
CA VAL A 38 -8.57 -9.86 -3.62
C VAL A 38 -8.77 -9.79 -5.13
N TYR A 39 -10.00 -9.47 -5.57
CA TYR A 39 -10.31 -9.51 -6.99
C TYR A 39 -9.91 -8.20 -7.71
N LEU A 40 -10.48 -7.04 -7.33
CA LEU A 40 -10.18 -5.78 -8.05
C LEU A 40 -8.72 -5.37 -7.89
N HIS A 41 -8.23 -5.37 -6.67
CA HIS A 41 -6.94 -4.81 -6.33
C HIS A 41 -5.79 -5.78 -6.68
N ARG A 42 -5.66 -6.89 -5.93
CA ARG A 42 -4.48 -7.78 -6.07
C ARG A 42 -4.53 -8.62 -7.34
N CYS A 43 -5.73 -9.05 -7.80
CA CYS A 43 -5.85 -9.84 -9.03
C CYS A 43 -5.89 -8.97 -10.28
N GLN A 44 -6.85 -8.04 -10.40
CA GLN A 44 -7.08 -7.30 -11.64
C GLN A 44 -6.12 -6.13 -11.81
N ALA A 45 -5.94 -5.25 -10.82
CA ALA A 45 -5.06 -4.10 -10.94
C ALA A 45 -3.58 -4.51 -10.96
N HIS A 46 -3.12 -5.24 -9.96
CA HIS A 46 -1.69 -5.54 -9.76
C HIS A 46 -1.23 -6.88 -10.31
N ARG A 47 -2.15 -7.76 -10.73
CA ARG A 47 -1.85 -9.09 -11.28
C ARG A 47 -0.92 -9.93 -10.40
N ALA A 48 -1.04 -9.76 -9.09
CA ALA A 48 -0.24 -10.45 -8.09
C ALA A 48 -0.66 -11.93 -7.88
N LEU A 49 -1.87 -12.27 -8.31
CA LEU A 49 -2.43 -13.62 -8.29
C LEU A 49 -3.37 -13.84 -9.48
N GLU A 50 -3.69 -15.09 -9.75
CA GLU A 50 -4.77 -15.53 -10.64
C GLU A 50 -5.86 -16.18 -9.81
N LEU A 51 -7.11 -15.92 -10.17
CA LEU A 51 -8.27 -16.57 -9.57
C LEU A 51 -8.86 -17.59 -10.54
N HIS A 52 -9.33 -18.70 -9.99
CA HIS A 52 -10.13 -19.65 -10.75
C HIS A 52 -11.39 -18.94 -11.32
N PRO A 53 -11.87 -19.29 -12.52
CA PRO A 53 -13.03 -18.63 -13.13
C PRO A 53 -14.25 -18.54 -12.21
N ILE A 54 -14.56 -19.59 -11.46
CA ILE A 54 -15.69 -19.61 -10.49
C ILE A 54 -15.52 -18.47 -9.46
N ALA A 55 -14.37 -18.34 -8.82
CA ALA A 55 -14.11 -17.30 -7.82
C ALA A 55 -14.13 -15.90 -8.47
N SER A 56 -13.57 -15.78 -9.67
CA SER A 56 -13.56 -14.52 -10.44
C SER A 56 -14.98 -14.07 -10.80
N HIS A 57 -15.83 -14.98 -11.30
CA HIS A 57 -17.23 -14.67 -11.63
C HIS A 57 -18.07 -14.36 -10.39
N PHE A 58 -17.84 -15.07 -9.29
CA PHE A 58 -18.50 -14.76 -8.01
C PHE A 58 -18.21 -13.33 -7.57
N PHE A 59 -16.94 -12.93 -7.51
CA PHE A 59 -16.58 -11.58 -7.07
C PHE A 59 -17.08 -10.50 -8.04
N ARG A 60 -17.05 -10.75 -9.36
CA ARG A 60 -17.58 -9.79 -10.34
C ARG A 60 -19.07 -9.54 -10.16
N LEU A 61 -19.85 -10.62 -10.05
CA LEU A 61 -21.30 -10.53 -9.82
C LEU A 61 -21.59 -9.83 -8.48
N TRP A 62 -20.91 -10.24 -7.42
CA TRP A 62 -21.08 -9.67 -6.09
C TRP A 62 -20.79 -8.16 -6.06
N LEU A 63 -19.65 -7.74 -6.61
CA LEU A 63 -19.25 -6.33 -6.65
C LEU A 63 -20.17 -5.50 -7.55
N TRP A 64 -20.67 -6.05 -8.66
CA TRP A 64 -21.67 -5.38 -9.48
C TRP A 64 -22.97 -5.15 -8.71
N MET A 65 -23.41 -6.10 -7.89
CA MET A 65 -24.61 -5.98 -7.08
C MET A 65 -24.44 -5.07 -5.87
N THR A 66 -23.28 -5.05 -5.23
CA THR A 66 -23.07 -4.35 -3.96
C THR A 66 -22.40 -2.98 -4.12
N THR A 67 -21.85 -2.66 -5.28
CA THR A 67 -21.11 -1.39 -5.48
C THR A 67 -21.40 -0.72 -6.83
N GLY A 68 -21.88 -1.46 -7.82
CA GLY A 68 -22.01 -0.98 -9.21
C GLY A 68 -20.67 -0.70 -9.91
N MET A 69 -19.52 -1.07 -9.30
CA MET A 69 -18.20 -0.83 -9.86
C MET A 69 -17.91 -1.76 -11.05
N LEU A 70 -17.31 -1.17 -12.09
CA LEU A 70 -16.86 -1.89 -13.26
C LEU A 70 -15.37 -2.23 -13.12
N THR A 71 -15.03 -3.50 -13.35
CA THR A 71 -13.66 -4.00 -13.18
C THR A 71 -12.62 -3.17 -13.93
N GLY A 72 -12.90 -2.84 -15.21
CA GLY A 72 -11.99 -2.07 -16.05
C GLY A 72 -11.75 -0.66 -15.56
N GLN A 73 -12.81 0.04 -15.14
CA GLN A 73 -12.73 1.40 -14.59
C GLN A 73 -11.92 1.42 -13.30
N TRP A 74 -12.25 0.53 -12.37
CA TRP A 74 -11.57 0.47 -11.09
C TRP A 74 -10.07 0.20 -11.25
N ALA A 75 -9.72 -0.80 -12.06
CA ALA A 75 -8.33 -1.15 -12.32
C ALA A 75 -7.56 -0.01 -13.03
N ALA A 76 -8.21 0.69 -13.97
CA ALA A 76 -7.61 1.81 -14.67
C ALA A 76 -7.28 2.99 -13.73
N ILE A 77 -8.25 3.39 -12.91
CA ILE A 77 -8.09 4.50 -11.97
C ILE A 77 -7.00 4.17 -10.94
N HIS A 78 -7.03 2.97 -10.38
CA HIS A 78 -6.04 2.53 -9.40
C HIS A 78 -4.62 2.45 -9.99
N ARG A 79 -4.45 1.92 -11.19
CA ARG A 79 -3.15 1.90 -11.88
C ARG A 79 -2.64 3.30 -12.22
N LYS A 80 -3.54 4.22 -12.60
CA LYS A 80 -3.17 5.62 -12.81
C LYS A 80 -2.68 6.25 -11.52
N HIS A 81 -3.38 6.02 -10.40
CA HIS A 81 -2.93 6.49 -9.09
C HIS A 81 -1.50 6.02 -8.80
N HIS A 82 -1.17 4.73 -8.94
CA HIS A 82 0.20 4.24 -8.74
C HIS A 82 1.23 4.85 -9.70
N ALA A 83 0.84 5.08 -10.95
CA ALA A 83 1.75 5.65 -11.96
C ALA A 83 1.98 7.16 -11.81
N LYS A 84 1.03 7.87 -11.20
CA LYS A 84 1.00 9.34 -11.09
C LYS A 84 0.84 9.81 -9.65
N CYS A 85 1.17 8.95 -8.70
CA CYS A 85 0.97 9.20 -7.28
C CYS A 85 1.54 10.56 -6.88
N GLU A 86 0.75 11.38 -6.14
CA GLU A 86 1.11 12.69 -5.61
C GLU A 86 1.34 13.78 -6.68
N THR A 87 1.04 13.52 -7.94
CA THR A 87 1.06 14.56 -9.00
C THR A 87 -0.34 15.15 -9.23
N GLU A 88 -0.41 16.24 -10.02
CA GLU A 88 -1.70 16.83 -10.43
C GLU A 88 -2.58 15.87 -11.24
N GLU A 89 -1.97 14.86 -11.88
CA GLU A 89 -2.68 13.83 -12.64
C GLU A 89 -3.25 12.72 -11.73
N ASP A 90 -2.87 12.67 -10.45
CA ASP A 90 -3.38 11.68 -9.51
C ASP A 90 -4.88 11.88 -9.27
N PRO A 91 -5.72 10.85 -9.49
CA PRO A 91 -7.17 10.97 -9.33
C PRO A 91 -7.61 11.41 -7.94
N HIS A 92 -6.88 11.02 -6.89
CA HIS A 92 -7.33 11.18 -5.51
C HIS A 92 -6.21 11.40 -4.48
N SER A 93 -5.08 12.06 -4.86
CA SER A 93 -4.04 12.38 -3.89
C SER A 93 -4.51 13.43 -2.86
N PRO A 94 -4.41 13.15 -1.55
CA PRO A 94 -4.69 14.15 -0.53
C PRO A 94 -3.61 15.25 -0.46
N GLN A 95 -2.43 15.02 -1.05
CA GLN A 95 -1.34 15.99 -1.10
C GLN A 95 -1.65 17.13 -2.09
N THR A 96 -2.29 16.82 -3.22
CA THR A 96 -2.63 17.80 -4.26
C THR A 96 -4.07 18.33 -4.12
N ARG A 97 -5.00 17.50 -3.67
CA ARG A 97 -6.45 17.84 -3.60
C ARG A 97 -6.92 18.22 -2.21
N GLY A 98 -6.13 17.96 -1.17
CA GLY A 98 -6.48 18.12 0.24
C GLY A 98 -7.19 16.89 0.84
N ILE A 99 -6.87 16.60 2.09
CA ILE A 99 -7.35 15.39 2.80
C ILE A 99 -8.87 15.32 2.91
N TRP A 100 -9.51 16.42 3.25
CA TRP A 100 -10.96 16.44 3.47
C TRP A 100 -11.73 16.24 2.17
N LYS A 101 -11.24 16.77 1.05
CA LYS A 101 -11.84 16.53 -0.26
C LYS A 101 -11.76 15.06 -0.65
N VAL A 102 -10.60 14.43 -0.51
CA VAL A 102 -10.45 13.01 -0.83
C VAL A 102 -11.29 12.14 0.10
N PHE A 103 -11.33 12.46 1.40
CA PHE A 103 -12.11 11.70 2.38
C PHE A 103 -13.61 11.78 2.15
N LEU A 104 -14.15 12.97 1.87
CA LEU A 104 -15.60 13.20 1.76
C LEU A 104 -16.14 12.98 0.35
N GLU A 105 -15.34 13.30 -0.68
CA GLU A 105 -15.73 13.28 -2.10
C GLU A 105 -15.01 12.20 -2.90
N GLY A 106 -14.44 11.18 -2.24
CA GLY A 106 -13.67 10.13 -2.92
C GLY A 106 -14.45 9.37 -3.98
N ALA A 107 -15.75 9.15 -3.77
CA ALA A 107 -16.63 8.51 -4.76
C ALA A 107 -16.88 9.41 -5.98
N GLU A 108 -17.01 10.72 -5.77
CA GLU A 108 -17.18 11.73 -6.83
C GLU A 108 -15.90 11.85 -7.66
N LEU A 109 -14.74 11.87 -7.01
CA LEU A 109 -13.43 11.85 -7.68
C LEU A 109 -13.29 10.61 -8.56
N TYR A 110 -13.67 9.43 -8.03
CA TYR A 110 -13.69 8.18 -8.78
C TYR A 110 -14.61 8.28 -10.01
N ARG A 111 -15.86 8.75 -9.83
CA ARG A 111 -16.83 8.89 -10.93
C ARG A 111 -16.38 9.89 -11.99
N ALA A 112 -15.71 10.96 -11.59
CA ALA A 112 -15.15 11.94 -12.52
C ALA A 112 -14.03 11.31 -13.35
N GLU A 113 -13.11 10.58 -12.72
CA GLU A 113 -12.00 9.92 -13.40
C GLU A 113 -12.46 8.74 -14.28
N ALA A 114 -13.52 8.03 -13.90
CA ALA A 114 -14.12 6.96 -14.70
C ALA A 114 -14.64 7.42 -16.07
N LYS A 115 -14.90 8.72 -16.24
CA LYS A 115 -15.30 9.33 -17.53
C LYS A 115 -14.09 9.75 -18.39
N ASN A 116 -12.89 9.66 -17.87
CA ASN A 116 -11.66 10.04 -18.58
C ASN A 116 -11.26 8.91 -19.53
N GLU A 117 -11.55 9.08 -20.82
CA GLU A 117 -11.27 8.08 -21.86
C GLU A 117 -9.79 7.75 -21.99
N GLU A 118 -8.91 8.73 -21.79
CA GLU A 118 -7.46 8.52 -21.86
C GLU A 118 -7.00 7.60 -20.72
N THR A 119 -7.51 7.79 -19.51
CA THR A 119 -7.25 6.92 -18.36
C THR A 119 -7.74 5.51 -18.64
N MET A 120 -8.96 5.35 -19.13
CA MET A 120 -9.51 4.03 -19.46
C MET A 120 -8.68 3.34 -20.54
N ARG A 121 -8.28 4.05 -21.57
CA ARG A 121 -7.46 3.53 -22.67
C ARG A 121 -6.05 3.12 -22.22
N LYS A 122 -5.38 3.98 -21.45
CA LYS A 122 -3.98 3.74 -21.03
C LYS A 122 -3.87 2.67 -19.94
N PHE A 123 -4.76 2.68 -18.97
CA PHE A 123 -4.60 1.89 -17.74
C PHE A 123 -5.61 0.74 -17.60
N GLY A 124 -6.71 0.71 -18.38
CA GLY A 124 -7.76 -0.31 -18.28
C GLY A 124 -7.46 -1.66 -18.94
N HIS A 125 -6.29 -1.82 -19.54
CA HIS A 125 -5.93 -3.00 -20.32
C HIS A 125 -5.87 -4.30 -19.49
N GLY A 126 -6.24 -5.43 -20.13
CA GLY A 126 -6.12 -6.79 -19.58
C GLY A 126 -7.06 -7.09 -18.41
N THR A 127 -8.15 -6.34 -18.28
CA THR A 127 -9.31 -6.66 -17.45
C THR A 127 -10.32 -7.47 -18.25
N PRO A 128 -11.28 -8.17 -17.62
CA PRO A 128 -12.30 -8.94 -18.33
C PRO A 128 -13.06 -8.08 -19.33
N ASN A 129 -13.24 -8.62 -20.56
CA ASN A 129 -14.03 -8.03 -21.62
C ASN A 129 -14.87 -9.11 -22.31
N ASP A 130 -15.47 -10.00 -21.53
CA ASP A 130 -16.35 -11.08 -21.99
C ASP A 130 -17.78 -10.59 -22.26
N TRP A 131 -18.66 -11.53 -22.62
CA TRP A 131 -20.05 -11.22 -22.92
C TRP A 131 -20.80 -10.60 -21.73
N LEU A 132 -20.55 -11.10 -20.48
CA LEU A 132 -21.17 -10.57 -19.26
C LEU A 132 -20.74 -9.13 -19.01
N GLU A 133 -19.44 -8.84 -19.17
CA GLU A 133 -18.93 -7.48 -19.00
C GLU A 133 -19.61 -6.51 -19.96
N ARG A 134 -19.63 -6.84 -21.27
CA ARG A 134 -20.15 -5.95 -22.31
C ARG A 134 -21.67 -5.79 -22.28
N ASN A 135 -22.41 -6.86 -21.97
CA ASN A 135 -23.87 -6.89 -22.16
C ASN A 135 -24.65 -6.78 -20.86
N LEU A 136 -24.03 -7.03 -19.71
CA LEU A 136 -24.70 -6.96 -18.41
C LEU A 136 -24.06 -5.90 -17.51
N TYR A 137 -22.83 -6.11 -17.09
CA TYR A 137 -22.22 -5.29 -16.02
C TYR A 137 -22.00 -3.85 -16.47
N SER A 138 -21.31 -3.62 -17.59
CA SER A 138 -21.03 -2.28 -18.10
C SER A 138 -22.28 -1.57 -18.62
N LYS A 139 -23.23 -2.33 -19.18
CA LYS A 139 -24.44 -1.76 -19.78
C LYS A 139 -25.47 -1.36 -18.72
N TYR A 140 -25.55 -2.10 -17.62
CA TYR A 140 -26.58 -1.95 -16.60
C TYR A 140 -26.01 -1.91 -15.18
N PRO A 141 -25.09 -0.95 -14.84
CA PRO A 141 -24.46 -0.90 -13.52
C PRO A 141 -25.48 -0.64 -12.40
N ILE A 142 -26.54 0.14 -12.68
CA ILE A 142 -27.60 0.45 -11.72
C ILE A 142 -28.49 -0.78 -11.45
N LEU A 143 -28.67 -1.66 -12.41
CA LEU A 143 -29.50 -2.87 -12.26
C LEU A 143 -28.98 -3.74 -11.12
N GLY A 144 -27.65 -3.95 -11.03
CA GLY A 144 -27.04 -4.75 -9.95
C GLY A 144 -27.39 -4.25 -8.56
N ILE A 145 -27.14 -2.96 -8.31
CA ILE A 145 -27.42 -2.34 -7.02
C ILE A 145 -28.92 -2.29 -6.70
N SER A 146 -29.77 -2.17 -7.73
CA SER A 146 -31.24 -2.23 -7.56
C SER A 146 -31.71 -3.65 -7.21
N MET A 147 -31.12 -4.66 -7.82
CA MET A 147 -31.38 -6.07 -7.47
C MET A 147 -31.00 -6.35 -6.01
N MET A 148 -29.84 -5.85 -5.55
CA MET A 148 -29.44 -5.99 -4.13
C MET A 148 -30.43 -5.30 -3.21
N MET A 149 -30.90 -4.10 -3.55
CA MET A 149 -31.94 -3.41 -2.78
C MET A 149 -33.21 -4.25 -2.66
N VAL A 150 -33.69 -4.83 -3.75
CA VAL A 150 -34.88 -5.70 -3.74
C VAL A 150 -34.64 -6.95 -2.88
N ILE A 151 -33.46 -7.57 -2.95
CA ILE A 151 -33.10 -8.73 -2.14
C ILE A 151 -33.11 -8.34 -0.66
N ASP A 152 -32.45 -7.25 -0.27
CA ASP A 152 -32.39 -6.83 1.14
C ASP A 152 -33.78 -6.48 1.70
N VAL A 153 -34.63 -5.81 0.91
CA VAL A 153 -36.02 -5.53 1.30
C VAL A 153 -36.85 -6.81 1.41
N ALA A 154 -36.68 -7.75 0.50
CA ALA A 154 -37.36 -9.06 0.61
C ALA A 154 -36.92 -9.82 1.86
N LEU A 155 -35.65 -9.83 2.21
CA LEU A 155 -35.11 -10.54 3.35
C LEU A 155 -35.52 -9.92 4.70
N PHE A 156 -35.53 -8.59 4.79
CA PHE A 156 -35.63 -7.86 6.07
C PHE A 156 -36.82 -6.89 6.16
N GLY A 157 -37.67 -6.77 5.14
CA GLY A 157 -38.69 -5.74 5.08
C GLY A 157 -38.10 -4.34 4.91
N VAL A 158 -38.71 -3.32 5.50
CA VAL A 158 -38.29 -1.93 5.36
C VAL A 158 -36.86 -1.70 5.88
N ILE A 159 -36.43 -2.39 6.93
CA ILE A 159 -35.07 -2.29 7.47
C ILE A 159 -34.01 -2.73 6.44
N GLY A 160 -34.37 -3.55 5.45
CA GLY A 160 -33.51 -3.92 4.33
C GLY A 160 -32.99 -2.73 3.52
N LEU A 161 -33.74 -1.62 3.47
CA LEU A 161 -33.24 -0.37 2.88
C LEU A 161 -32.01 0.19 3.62
N THR A 162 -31.99 0.04 4.95
CA THR A 162 -30.84 0.44 5.76
C THR A 162 -29.64 -0.49 5.50
N VAL A 163 -29.88 -1.80 5.40
CA VAL A 163 -28.82 -2.79 5.06
C VAL A 163 -28.22 -2.44 3.70
N TRP A 164 -29.06 -2.22 2.70
CA TRP A 164 -28.61 -1.79 1.37
C TRP A 164 -27.83 -0.47 1.40
N ALA A 165 -28.32 0.55 2.12
CA ALA A 165 -27.63 1.84 2.24
C ALA A 165 -26.24 1.68 2.87
N VAL A 166 -26.10 0.85 3.91
CA VAL A 166 -24.80 0.52 4.52
C VAL A 166 -23.88 -0.13 3.50
N GLN A 167 -24.36 -1.09 2.71
CA GLN A 167 -23.57 -1.71 1.64
C GLN A 167 -23.08 -0.67 0.61
N MET A 168 -23.95 0.25 0.18
CA MET A 168 -23.60 1.27 -0.82
C MET A 168 -22.57 2.28 -0.32
N VAL A 169 -22.58 2.64 0.96
CA VAL A 169 -21.65 3.61 1.56
C VAL A 169 -20.32 2.95 1.96
N TRP A 170 -20.28 1.64 2.15
CA TRP A 170 -19.14 0.94 2.75
C TRP A 170 -17.83 1.16 1.98
N ILE A 171 -17.83 0.90 0.67
CA ILE A 171 -16.62 1.08 -0.16
C ILE A 171 -16.28 2.56 -0.38
N PRO A 172 -17.21 3.48 -0.70
CA PRO A 172 -16.95 4.92 -0.70
C PRO A 172 -16.28 5.42 0.57
N PHE A 173 -16.74 5.00 1.73
CA PHE A 173 -16.16 5.43 3.01
C PHE A 173 -14.78 4.83 3.26
N TRP A 174 -14.65 3.49 3.22
CA TRP A 174 -13.42 2.82 3.62
C TRP A 174 -12.33 2.86 2.55
N ALA A 175 -12.64 2.53 1.31
CA ALA A 175 -11.65 2.48 0.24
C ALA A 175 -11.37 3.87 -0.34
N ALA A 176 -12.40 4.57 -0.82
CA ALA A 176 -12.19 5.86 -1.47
C ALA A 176 -11.85 6.98 -0.47
N GLY A 177 -12.46 6.98 0.72
CA GLY A 177 -12.20 7.98 1.76
C GLY A 177 -10.98 7.64 2.63
N VAL A 178 -11.05 6.51 3.35
CA VAL A 178 -10.02 6.18 4.37
C VAL A 178 -8.72 5.73 3.72
N VAL A 179 -8.73 4.76 2.82
CA VAL A 179 -7.47 4.24 2.21
C VAL A 179 -6.83 5.29 1.31
N ASN A 180 -7.58 5.84 0.35
CA ASN A 180 -7.01 6.81 -0.59
C ASN A 180 -6.69 8.16 0.09
N GLY A 181 -7.46 8.58 1.09
CA GLY A 181 -7.21 9.80 1.86
C GLY A 181 -6.16 9.60 2.94
N PHE A 182 -6.54 8.96 4.04
CA PHE A 182 -5.65 8.82 5.20
C PHE A 182 -4.45 7.92 4.92
N GLY A 183 -4.55 6.92 4.03
CA GLY A 183 -3.44 6.08 3.63
C GLY A 183 -2.28 6.84 2.97
N HIS A 184 -2.51 8.07 2.46
CA HIS A 184 -1.48 8.98 1.94
C HIS A 184 -1.26 10.22 2.80
N PHE A 185 -1.81 10.25 4.02
CA PHE A 185 -1.75 11.45 4.86
C PHE A 185 -1.27 11.17 6.28
N TRP A 186 -1.78 10.11 6.92
CA TRP A 186 -1.52 9.81 8.31
C TRP A 186 -1.32 8.32 8.57
N GLY A 187 -0.27 7.99 9.34
CA GLY A 187 0.05 6.62 9.70
C GLY A 187 1.55 6.41 9.92
N TYR A 188 1.96 5.14 10.00
CA TYR A 188 3.36 4.77 10.11
C TYR A 188 3.92 4.27 8.76
N ARG A 189 5.23 4.31 8.60
CA ARG A 189 5.91 3.83 7.40
C ARG A 189 6.94 2.77 7.75
N ASN A 190 6.88 1.66 7.05
CA ASN A 190 7.93 0.62 7.09
C ASN A 190 9.05 0.91 6.11
N PHE A 191 8.72 1.52 4.98
CA PHE A 191 9.61 1.76 3.85
C PHE A 191 9.56 3.23 3.44
N ASN A 192 10.68 3.69 2.89
CA ASN A 192 10.76 5.03 2.32
C ASN A 192 10.44 4.93 0.82
N SER A 193 9.16 4.79 0.47
CA SER A 193 8.67 4.92 -0.90
C SER A 193 8.72 6.39 -1.35
N ALA A 194 8.75 6.63 -2.66
CA ALA A 194 8.80 7.99 -3.22
C ALA A 194 7.53 8.80 -2.94
N ASP A 195 6.41 8.12 -2.74
CA ASP A 195 5.09 8.70 -2.42
C ASP A 195 4.90 8.95 -0.90
N ALA A 196 3.78 9.57 -0.52
CA ALA A 196 3.42 9.85 0.87
C ALA A 196 2.67 8.70 1.56
N SER A 197 2.55 7.51 0.94
CA SER A 197 1.81 6.38 1.48
C SER A 197 2.23 6.00 2.90
N THR A 198 1.28 5.68 3.75
CA THR A 198 1.47 5.28 5.14
C THR A 198 0.67 4.01 5.43
N ASN A 199 1.09 3.22 6.40
CA ASN A 199 0.24 2.18 6.99
C ASN A 199 -0.62 2.82 8.06
N LEU A 200 -1.92 2.61 8.03
CA LEU A 200 -2.87 3.18 8.99
C LEU A 200 -2.66 2.54 10.37
N PHE A 201 -2.78 1.22 10.43
CA PHE A 201 -2.49 0.40 11.61
C PHE A 201 -2.07 -1.02 11.20
N PRO A 202 -1.43 -1.80 12.09
CA PRO A 202 -0.77 -3.04 11.67
C PRO A 202 -1.72 -4.23 11.44
N TRP A 203 -2.99 -4.12 11.82
CA TRP A 203 -3.96 -5.20 11.69
C TRP A 203 -4.90 -4.93 10.53
N GLY A 204 -4.57 -5.47 9.37
CA GLY A 204 -5.34 -5.35 8.13
C GLY A 204 -6.58 -6.26 8.13
N ILE A 205 -7.57 -5.93 8.94
CA ILE A 205 -8.80 -6.70 9.14
C ILE A 205 -10.02 -5.97 8.57
N VAL A 206 -10.15 -4.68 8.86
CA VAL A 206 -11.36 -3.90 8.57
C VAL A 206 -11.48 -3.62 7.08
N ILE A 207 -10.34 -3.31 6.42
CA ILE A 207 -10.33 -2.94 4.99
C ILE A 207 -9.57 -4.00 4.17
N GLY A 208 -9.56 -5.25 4.64
CA GLY A 208 -9.03 -6.37 3.86
C GLY A 208 -7.51 -6.41 3.70
N GLY A 209 -6.75 -5.71 4.54
CA GLY A 209 -5.29 -5.57 4.44
C GLY A 209 -4.84 -4.25 3.83
N GLU A 210 -5.75 -3.44 3.26
CA GLU A 210 -5.42 -2.16 2.64
C GLU A 210 -4.97 -1.11 3.66
N GLU A 211 -5.14 -1.37 4.96
CA GLU A 211 -4.54 -0.62 6.07
C GLU A 211 -3.01 -0.57 5.99
N LEU A 212 -2.40 -1.55 5.31
CA LEU A 212 -0.96 -1.68 5.13
C LEU A 212 -0.49 -0.99 3.84
N HIS A 213 -0.92 0.23 3.62
CA HIS A 213 -0.84 0.93 2.35
C HIS A 213 0.59 1.35 1.92
N ASN A 214 1.47 1.72 2.88
CA ASN A 214 2.89 1.95 2.57
C ASN A 214 3.61 0.65 2.14
N ASN A 215 3.27 -0.47 2.75
CA ASN A 215 3.81 -1.76 2.31
C ASN A 215 3.34 -2.09 0.89
N HIS A 216 2.05 -1.82 0.59
CA HIS A 216 1.46 -2.01 -0.72
C HIS A 216 2.14 -1.13 -1.78
N HIS A 217 2.26 0.19 -1.56
CA HIS A 217 2.91 1.10 -2.49
C HIS A 217 4.38 0.74 -2.74
N THR A 218 5.07 0.22 -1.72
CA THR A 218 6.45 -0.26 -1.87
C THR A 218 6.54 -1.53 -2.72
N PHE A 219 5.59 -2.44 -2.57
CA PHE A 219 5.55 -3.74 -3.25
C PHE A 219 4.20 -3.96 -3.95
N ALA A 220 3.83 -3.05 -4.84
CA ALA A 220 2.51 -3.02 -5.47
C ALA A 220 2.09 -4.35 -6.13
N THR A 221 3.03 -5.10 -6.68
CA THR A 221 2.77 -6.41 -7.30
C THR A 221 2.75 -7.58 -6.32
N SER A 222 2.80 -7.36 -5.00
CA SER A 222 2.74 -8.41 -4.00
C SER A 222 1.30 -8.80 -3.67
N ALA A 223 1.00 -10.10 -3.66
CA ALA A 223 -0.27 -10.61 -3.18
C ALA A 223 -0.43 -10.53 -1.66
N LYS A 224 0.67 -10.33 -0.92
CA LYS A 224 0.71 -10.19 0.53
C LYS A 224 1.11 -8.77 0.88
N LEU A 225 0.30 -8.04 1.65
CA LEU A 225 0.57 -6.66 2.05
C LEU A 225 1.30 -6.58 3.40
N SER A 226 1.16 -7.56 4.29
CA SER A 226 1.94 -7.59 5.53
C SER A 226 3.40 -7.93 5.27
N ASN A 227 4.32 -7.12 5.83
CA ASN A 227 5.76 -7.29 5.66
C ASN A 227 6.52 -7.46 6.98
N LYS A 228 5.91 -7.11 8.11
CA LYS A 228 6.52 -7.24 9.44
C LYS A 228 5.78 -8.33 10.23
N TRP A 229 6.48 -8.93 11.18
CA TRP A 229 5.96 -10.05 11.98
C TRP A 229 4.71 -9.68 12.83
N TYR A 230 4.55 -8.40 13.16
CA TYR A 230 3.42 -7.88 13.94
C TYR A 230 2.24 -7.41 13.07
N GLU A 231 2.37 -7.50 11.76
CA GLU A 231 1.33 -7.09 10.82
C GLU A 231 0.47 -8.30 10.43
N PHE A 232 -0.82 -8.10 10.38
CA PHE A 232 -1.79 -9.07 9.91
C PHE A 232 -2.48 -8.56 8.64
N ASP A 233 -2.72 -9.45 7.68
CA ASP A 233 -3.35 -9.17 6.38
C ASP A 233 -4.43 -10.23 6.15
N ILE A 234 -5.70 -9.87 6.42
CA ILE A 234 -6.83 -10.79 6.26
C ILE A 234 -7.05 -11.16 4.79
N GLY A 235 -6.78 -10.23 3.84
CA GLY A 235 -6.86 -10.53 2.41
C GLY A 235 -5.87 -11.61 2.01
N TRP A 236 -4.64 -11.57 2.54
CA TRP A 236 -3.66 -12.64 2.35
C TRP A 236 -4.12 -13.96 2.97
N MET A 237 -4.76 -13.93 4.14
CA MET A 237 -5.32 -15.13 4.75
C MET A 237 -6.34 -15.78 3.81
N TYR A 238 -7.29 -15.02 3.26
CA TYR A 238 -8.27 -15.53 2.29
C TYR A 238 -7.62 -16.04 1.00
N ILE A 239 -6.62 -15.35 0.47
CA ILE A 239 -5.88 -15.82 -0.71
C ILE A 239 -5.23 -17.19 -0.41
N ARG A 240 -4.65 -17.38 0.77
CA ARG A 240 -4.07 -18.67 1.17
C ARG A 240 -5.12 -19.77 1.28
N ILE A 241 -6.28 -19.47 1.86
CA ILE A 241 -7.41 -20.41 1.94
C ILE A 241 -7.87 -20.79 0.53
N MET A 242 -8.13 -19.79 -0.34
CA MET A 242 -8.53 -20.06 -1.71
C MET A 242 -7.48 -20.85 -2.49
N SER A 243 -6.18 -20.58 -2.26
CA SER A 243 -5.11 -21.35 -2.90
C SER A 243 -5.08 -22.81 -2.47
N ALA A 244 -5.40 -23.11 -1.21
CA ALA A 244 -5.48 -24.48 -0.72
C ALA A 244 -6.63 -25.29 -1.39
N PHE A 245 -7.69 -24.61 -1.80
CA PHE A 245 -8.80 -25.19 -2.56
C PHE A 245 -8.66 -25.06 -4.09
N GLY A 246 -7.50 -24.64 -4.61
CA GLY A 246 -7.29 -24.46 -6.05
C GLY A 246 -8.04 -23.27 -6.67
N LEU A 247 -8.64 -22.40 -5.86
CA LEU A 247 -9.42 -21.24 -6.31
C LEU A 247 -8.54 -20.00 -6.58
N ALA A 248 -7.29 -19.99 -6.13
CA ALA A 248 -6.33 -18.92 -6.37
C ALA A 248 -4.92 -19.48 -6.59
N LYS A 249 -4.15 -18.83 -7.47
CA LYS A 249 -2.73 -19.11 -7.72
C LYS A 249 -1.93 -17.83 -7.49
N VAL A 250 -1.12 -17.80 -6.45
CA VAL A 250 -0.24 -16.67 -6.14
C VAL A 250 0.89 -16.61 -7.17
N LYS A 251 1.09 -15.45 -7.79
CA LYS A 251 2.17 -15.19 -8.75
C LYS A 251 3.38 -14.56 -8.08
N LYS A 252 3.15 -13.59 -7.21
CA LYS A 252 4.22 -12.78 -6.61
C LYS A 252 3.92 -12.40 -5.17
N VAL A 253 4.95 -12.43 -4.36
CA VAL A 253 4.97 -11.93 -2.98
C VAL A 253 6.21 -11.06 -2.82
N ALA A 254 6.14 -10.05 -1.96
CA ALA A 254 7.28 -9.22 -1.63
C ALA A 254 8.49 -10.08 -1.18
N PRO A 255 9.70 -9.77 -1.64
CA PRO A 255 10.88 -10.55 -1.27
C PRO A 255 11.11 -10.48 0.23
N THR A 256 11.51 -11.61 0.79
CA THR A 256 11.93 -11.70 2.19
C THR A 256 13.44 -11.99 2.22
N PRO A 257 14.24 -11.14 2.87
CA PRO A 257 15.70 -11.34 2.88
C PRO A 257 16.07 -12.66 3.58
N ARG A 258 16.79 -13.49 2.88
CA ARG A 258 17.48 -14.65 3.45
C ARG A 258 18.87 -14.20 3.86
N LEU A 259 19.34 -14.68 5.01
CA LEU A 259 20.64 -14.31 5.57
C LEU A 259 21.44 -15.56 5.88
N ASN A 260 22.59 -15.70 5.22
CA ASN A 260 23.56 -16.77 5.44
C ASN A 260 24.74 -16.29 6.32
N LYS A 261 25.78 -17.07 6.41
CA LYS A 261 27.06 -16.62 7.00
C LYS A 261 27.62 -15.47 6.16
N PRO A 262 28.27 -14.46 6.77
CA PRO A 262 28.84 -13.34 6.02
C PRO A 262 29.93 -13.83 5.06
N LYS A 263 29.83 -13.38 3.79
CA LYS A 263 30.85 -13.68 2.76
C LYS A 263 31.98 -12.66 2.85
N THR A 264 33.23 -13.10 2.77
CA THR A 264 34.39 -12.21 2.74
C THR A 264 34.42 -11.38 1.46
N VAL A 265 34.15 -12.04 0.33
CA VAL A 265 34.03 -11.42 -1.00
C VAL A 265 32.57 -11.54 -1.43
N LEU A 266 31.98 -10.43 -1.87
CA LEU A 266 30.63 -10.42 -2.39
C LEU A 266 30.57 -11.08 -3.78
N ASP A 267 29.50 -11.76 -4.06
CA ASP A 267 29.23 -12.42 -5.33
C ASP A 267 27.94 -11.91 -5.97
N GLN A 268 27.66 -12.38 -7.18
CA GLN A 268 26.47 -11.99 -7.94
C GLN A 268 25.15 -12.38 -7.23
N GLU A 269 25.16 -13.47 -6.47
CA GLU A 269 24.00 -13.91 -5.68
C GLU A 269 23.68 -12.88 -4.58
N THR A 270 24.70 -12.45 -3.83
CA THR A 270 24.56 -11.42 -2.79
C THR A 270 24.10 -10.08 -3.39
N LEU A 271 24.68 -9.66 -4.52
CA LEU A 271 24.22 -8.46 -5.22
C LEU A 271 22.74 -8.57 -5.59
N GLN A 272 22.34 -9.68 -6.21
CA GLN A 272 20.94 -9.89 -6.60
C GLN A 272 20.00 -9.90 -5.39
N ALA A 273 20.40 -10.51 -4.28
CA ALA A 273 19.63 -10.51 -3.04
C ALA A 273 19.50 -9.11 -2.44
N VAL A 274 20.57 -8.30 -2.43
CA VAL A 274 20.56 -6.91 -1.97
C VAL A 274 19.66 -6.05 -2.85
N LEU A 275 19.77 -6.15 -4.18
CA LEU A 275 18.94 -5.42 -5.14
C LEU A 275 17.45 -5.78 -4.99
N SER A 276 17.14 -7.07 -4.86
CA SER A 276 15.76 -7.55 -4.67
C SER A 276 15.15 -7.06 -3.37
N ASN A 277 15.95 -6.85 -2.33
CA ASN A 277 15.52 -6.41 -1.02
C ASN A 277 15.85 -4.92 -0.74
N ARG A 278 16.09 -4.10 -1.78
CA ARG A 278 16.55 -2.71 -1.65
C ARG A 278 15.76 -1.85 -0.65
N TYR A 279 14.45 -1.96 -0.64
CA TYR A 279 13.60 -1.19 0.28
C TYR A 279 13.83 -1.58 1.75
N GLU A 280 13.98 -2.88 2.03
CA GLU A 280 14.31 -3.35 3.38
C GLU A 280 15.72 -2.93 3.79
N VAL A 281 16.68 -2.98 2.86
CA VAL A 281 18.06 -2.51 3.05
C VAL A 281 18.05 -1.03 3.42
N MET A 282 17.38 -0.18 2.63
CA MET A 282 17.31 1.27 2.90
C MET A 282 16.53 1.60 4.18
N ALA A 283 15.45 0.88 4.46
CA ALA A 283 14.72 1.06 5.71
C ALA A 283 15.57 0.76 6.96
N ARG A 284 16.40 -0.28 6.89
CA ARG A 284 17.35 -0.63 7.95
C ARG A 284 18.46 0.40 8.07
N TYR A 285 19.01 0.84 6.94
CA TYR A 285 20.00 1.91 6.92
C TYR A 285 19.45 3.18 7.55
N GLY A 286 18.24 3.61 7.17
CA GLY A 286 17.56 4.76 7.76
C GLY A 286 17.38 4.65 9.28
N LYS A 287 17.10 3.44 9.81
CA LYS A 287 17.07 3.20 11.27
C LYS A 287 18.44 3.37 11.93
N ALA A 288 19.51 2.94 11.26
CA ALA A 288 20.89 3.13 11.76
C ALA A 288 21.24 4.61 11.79
N VAL A 289 20.94 5.36 10.74
CA VAL A 289 21.11 6.83 10.69
C VAL A 289 20.32 7.51 11.81
N LYS A 290 19.02 7.19 11.98
CA LYS A 290 18.21 7.77 13.07
C LYS A 290 18.81 7.52 14.47
N ARG A 291 19.37 6.33 14.68
CA ARG A 291 20.02 5.98 15.95
C ARG A 291 21.30 6.80 16.16
N ALA A 292 22.15 6.87 15.15
CA ALA A 292 23.37 7.66 15.19
C ALA A 292 23.08 9.15 15.42
N TYR A 293 22.07 9.68 14.73
CA TYR A 293 21.64 11.06 14.90
C TYR A 293 21.16 11.35 16.32
N ARG A 294 20.40 10.44 16.92
CA ARG A 294 19.96 10.59 18.33
C ARG A 294 21.11 10.59 19.32
N GLN A 295 22.12 9.74 19.08
CA GLN A 295 23.33 9.70 19.93
C GLN A 295 24.12 11.00 19.81
N GLU A 296 24.31 11.52 18.62
CA GLU A 296 25.00 12.79 18.38
C GLU A 296 24.24 13.95 19.01
N LEU A 297 22.91 13.98 18.85
CA LEU A 297 22.08 15.02 19.45
C LEU A 297 22.10 14.98 20.99
N ALA A 298 22.18 13.78 21.59
CA ALA A 298 22.30 13.64 23.05
C ALA A 298 23.62 14.21 23.54
N HIS A 299 24.72 13.91 22.86
CA HIS A 299 26.05 14.47 23.18
C HIS A 299 26.06 16.00 23.06
N LEU A 300 25.51 16.56 21.98
CA LEU A 300 25.44 18.01 21.80
C LEU A 300 24.52 18.71 22.82
N LYS A 301 23.53 18.00 23.35
CA LYS A 301 22.65 18.55 24.39
C LYS A 301 23.39 18.83 25.70
N GLU A 302 24.39 18.02 26.03
CA GLU A 302 25.24 18.23 27.23
C GLU A 302 26.15 19.44 27.08
N ILE A 303 26.58 19.74 25.82
CA ILE A 303 27.44 20.87 25.51
C ILE A 303 26.63 22.18 25.39
N GLY A 304 25.37 22.08 24.93
CA GLY A 304 24.46 23.22 24.76
C GLY A 304 24.77 24.09 23.53
N GLY A 305 24.08 25.22 23.39
CA GLY A 305 24.35 26.26 22.40
C GLY A 305 23.64 26.12 21.08
N GLU A 306 24.04 26.94 20.10
CA GLU A 306 23.44 27.05 18.76
C GLU A 306 23.54 25.75 17.97
N LYS A 307 24.64 25.00 18.12
CA LYS A 307 24.85 23.70 17.45
C LYS A 307 23.77 22.70 17.80
N TYR A 308 23.33 22.66 19.05
CA TYR A 308 22.24 21.78 19.48
C TYR A 308 20.92 22.19 18.82
N GLN A 309 20.61 23.48 18.71
CA GLN A 309 19.36 23.95 18.09
C GLN A 309 19.32 23.63 16.59
N LEU A 310 20.41 23.85 15.87
CA LEU A 310 20.56 23.45 14.46
C LEU A 310 20.28 21.96 14.27
N MET A 311 20.97 21.13 15.04
CA MET A 311 20.85 19.68 14.96
C MET A 311 19.45 19.21 15.37
N ARG A 312 18.84 19.82 16.37
CA ARG A 312 17.46 19.51 16.79
C ARG A 312 16.46 19.76 15.65
N GLY A 313 16.62 20.85 14.91
CA GLY A 313 15.80 21.19 13.74
C GLY A 313 15.90 20.16 12.62
N ALA A 314 17.10 19.69 12.33
CA ALA A 314 17.36 18.74 11.27
C ALA A 314 16.91 17.29 11.56
N ARG A 315 16.60 16.95 12.80
CA ARG A 315 16.23 15.58 13.23
C ARG A 315 15.10 14.95 12.40
N LYS A 316 14.14 15.76 11.95
CA LYS A 316 12.94 15.27 11.26
C LYS A 316 13.22 14.87 9.81
N TRP A 317 14.20 15.47 9.16
CA TRP A 317 14.45 15.34 7.74
C TRP A 317 15.80 14.73 7.37
N PHE A 318 16.80 14.76 8.25
CA PHE A 318 18.17 14.27 7.96
C PHE A 318 18.22 12.79 7.48
N HIS A 319 17.21 12.02 7.77
CA HIS A 319 17.12 10.62 7.33
C HIS A 319 16.45 10.45 5.95
N LYS A 320 16.02 11.54 5.30
CA LYS A 320 15.47 11.51 3.95
C LYS A 320 16.60 11.36 2.92
N ASP A 321 16.25 10.93 1.71
CA ASP A 321 17.17 10.94 0.59
C ASP A 321 17.44 12.40 0.14
N ALA A 322 18.58 12.66 -0.51
CA ALA A 322 18.95 14.01 -0.90
C ALA A 322 17.91 14.69 -1.79
N ASP A 323 17.30 13.89 -2.69
CA ASP A 323 16.25 14.37 -3.61
C ASP A 323 14.94 14.71 -2.90
N GLY A 324 14.72 14.15 -1.71
CA GLY A 324 13.57 14.43 -0.84
C GLY A 324 13.75 15.60 0.13
N LEU A 325 14.87 16.35 0.01
CA LEU A 325 15.15 17.55 0.80
C LEU A 325 14.77 18.80 0.02
N ASP A 326 14.12 19.74 0.72
CA ASP A 326 13.86 21.07 0.18
C ASP A 326 15.14 21.94 0.17
N GLU A 327 15.11 23.06 -0.57
CA GLU A 327 16.27 23.94 -0.70
C GLU A 327 16.79 24.54 0.63
N PRO A 328 15.93 24.94 1.60
CA PRO A 328 16.38 25.31 2.93
C PRO A 328 17.11 24.19 3.66
N GLN A 329 16.62 22.93 3.57
CA GLN A 329 17.26 21.77 4.21
C GLN A 329 18.62 21.46 3.59
N LYS A 330 18.74 21.54 2.27
CA LYS A 330 20.02 21.35 1.55
C LYS A 330 21.08 22.38 1.98
N LYS A 331 20.68 23.63 2.15
CA LYS A 331 21.58 24.71 2.61
C LYS A 331 22.13 24.49 4.00
N LEU A 332 21.42 23.75 4.86
CA LEU A 332 21.87 23.45 6.22
C LEU A 332 22.83 22.25 6.31
N LEU A 333 22.91 21.42 5.26
CA LEU A 333 23.77 20.22 5.26
C LEU A 333 25.24 20.51 5.53
N PRO A 334 25.91 21.52 4.84
CA PRO A 334 27.31 21.81 5.09
C PRO A 334 27.60 22.15 6.54
N GLU A 335 26.74 22.92 7.19
CA GLU A 335 26.89 23.29 8.60
C GLU A 335 26.72 22.07 9.53
N ILE A 336 25.76 21.18 9.24
CA ILE A 336 25.59 19.92 9.97
C ILE A 336 26.84 19.04 9.83
N PHE A 337 27.40 18.94 8.64
CA PHE A 337 28.58 18.13 8.36
C PHE A 337 29.85 18.70 9.01
N ALA A 338 30.00 20.03 9.05
CA ALA A 338 31.08 20.69 9.77
C ALA A 338 31.03 20.40 11.30
N ASN A 339 29.81 20.18 11.83
CA ASN A 339 29.62 19.87 13.25
C ASN A 339 29.70 18.37 13.58
N SER A 340 29.60 17.47 12.58
CA SER A 340 29.66 16.03 12.81
C SER A 340 30.13 15.26 11.57
N GLN A 341 31.40 14.92 11.54
CA GLN A 341 31.99 14.05 10.50
C GLN A 341 31.30 12.70 10.42
N LYS A 342 30.84 12.19 11.56
CA LYS A 342 30.09 10.94 11.61
C LYS A 342 28.77 11.00 10.83
N LEU A 343 28.01 12.08 10.97
CA LEU A 343 26.77 12.28 10.21
C LEU A 343 27.04 12.51 8.72
N HIS A 344 28.13 13.21 8.37
CA HIS A 344 28.58 13.35 7.00
C HIS A 344 28.83 11.97 6.36
N THR A 345 29.60 11.10 7.04
CA THR A 345 29.86 9.72 6.56
C THR A 345 28.57 8.92 6.36
N TYR A 346 27.63 9.00 7.30
CA TYR A 346 26.32 8.34 7.14
C TYR A 346 25.56 8.87 5.91
N PHE A 347 25.56 10.15 5.70
CA PHE A 347 24.83 10.78 4.60
C PHE A 347 25.43 10.36 3.24
N GLN A 348 26.77 10.45 3.09
CA GLN A 348 27.45 10.01 1.87
C GLN A 348 27.22 8.53 1.57
N LEU A 349 27.48 7.65 2.52
CA LEU A 349 27.29 6.22 2.33
C LEU A 349 25.83 5.85 2.02
N ARG A 350 24.86 6.64 2.48
CA ARG A 350 23.48 6.47 2.10
C ARG A 350 23.25 6.75 0.62
N GLN A 351 23.76 7.87 0.13
CA GLN A 351 23.63 8.26 -1.29
C GLN A 351 24.32 7.24 -2.20
N ASP A 352 25.53 6.81 -1.85
CA ASP A 352 26.27 5.81 -2.60
C ASP A 352 25.51 4.47 -2.65
N LEU A 353 24.91 4.07 -1.54
CA LEU A 353 24.10 2.84 -1.49
C LEU A 353 22.84 2.97 -2.36
N ALA A 354 22.14 4.10 -2.32
CA ALA A 354 20.98 4.37 -3.17
C ALA A 354 21.35 4.35 -4.65
N ALA A 355 22.48 4.97 -5.01
CA ALA A 355 22.96 5.03 -6.38
C ALA A 355 23.24 3.64 -7.01
N ILE A 356 23.44 2.59 -6.22
CA ILE A 356 23.68 1.24 -6.75
C ILE A 356 22.43 0.71 -7.49
N TRP A 357 21.22 1.03 -7.03
CA TRP A 357 19.99 0.58 -7.71
C TRP A 357 19.36 1.59 -8.65
N ASP A 358 19.81 2.84 -8.65
CA ASP A 358 19.33 3.88 -9.57
C ASP A 358 20.06 3.86 -10.92
N ARG A 359 21.19 3.17 -11.00
CA ARG A 359 22.01 3.12 -12.23
C ARG A 359 21.51 2.04 -13.20
N SER A 360 20.60 2.42 -14.08
CA SER A 360 20.06 1.51 -15.11
C SER A 360 21.06 1.09 -16.18
N THR A 361 22.20 1.82 -16.36
CA THR A 361 23.21 1.60 -17.40
C THR A 361 24.46 0.85 -16.91
N ALA A 362 24.61 0.62 -15.61
CA ALA A 362 25.78 -0.10 -15.06
C ALA A 362 25.67 -1.60 -15.25
N SER A 363 26.79 -2.25 -15.61
CA SER A 363 26.87 -3.70 -15.67
C SER A 363 26.73 -4.34 -14.27
N ARG A 364 26.40 -5.64 -14.21
CA ARG A 364 26.35 -6.36 -12.93
C ARG A 364 27.69 -6.39 -12.21
N GLU A 365 28.77 -6.48 -12.95
CA GLU A 365 30.15 -6.46 -12.45
C GLU A 365 30.46 -5.11 -11.82
N GLN A 366 30.06 -4.00 -12.47
CA GLN A 366 30.23 -2.66 -11.95
C GLN A 366 29.40 -2.43 -10.67
N LEU A 367 28.16 -2.91 -10.62
CA LEU A 367 27.32 -2.81 -9.42
C LEU A 367 27.90 -3.67 -8.27
N LEU A 368 28.44 -4.84 -8.56
CA LEU A 368 29.10 -5.70 -7.57
C LEU A 368 30.35 -5.02 -6.99
N ALA A 369 31.18 -4.43 -7.85
CA ALA A 369 32.37 -3.70 -7.42
C ALA A 369 31.99 -2.50 -6.52
N GLN A 370 30.93 -1.75 -6.89
CA GLN A 370 30.43 -0.65 -6.08
C GLN A 370 29.89 -1.10 -4.71
N LEU A 371 29.17 -2.21 -4.66
CA LEU A 371 28.68 -2.76 -3.39
C LEU A 371 29.84 -3.26 -2.51
N GLN A 372 30.86 -3.86 -3.11
CA GLN A 372 32.08 -4.29 -2.42
C GLN A 372 32.84 -3.10 -1.84
N ASP A 373 33.07 -2.04 -2.64
CA ASP A 373 33.69 -0.79 -2.21
C ASP A 373 32.90 -0.13 -1.08
N TRP A 374 31.57 -0.08 -1.22
CA TRP A 374 30.69 0.46 -0.19
C TRP A 374 30.87 -0.28 1.16
N CYS A 375 30.86 -1.61 1.13
CA CYS A 375 31.10 -2.42 2.34
C CYS A 375 32.45 -2.13 2.95
N HIS A 376 33.50 -2.01 2.14
CA HIS A 376 34.86 -1.72 2.60
C HIS A 376 34.94 -0.33 3.29
N ARG A 377 34.40 0.71 2.67
CA ARG A 377 34.35 2.05 3.27
C ARG A 377 33.53 2.09 4.56
N ALA A 378 32.41 1.38 4.62
CA ALA A 378 31.59 1.28 5.83
C ALA A 378 32.34 0.57 6.96
N GLU A 379 33.13 -0.48 6.67
CA GLU A 379 33.99 -1.19 7.62
C GLU A 379 35.14 -0.32 8.13
N GLN A 380 35.75 0.47 7.23
CA GLN A 380 36.87 1.38 7.58
C GLN A 380 36.41 2.68 8.29
N SER A 381 35.13 2.97 8.29
CA SER A 381 34.60 4.23 8.87
C SER A 381 34.80 4.36 10.39
N GLY A 382 35.19 3.30 11.09
CA GLY A 382 35.27 3.26 12.56
C GLY A 382 33.93 3.35 13.27
N ILE A 383 32.82 3.44 12.51
CA ILE A 383 31.46 3.58 13.06
C ILE A 383 30.83 2.20 13.21
N LYS A 384 30.71 1.72 14.44
CA LYS A 384 30.24 0.36 14.76
C LYS A 384 28.94 -0.02 14.04
N SER A 385 27.96 0.86 13.99
CA SER A 385 26.66 0.58 13.32
C SER A 385 26.76 0.47 11.80
N LEU A 386 27.73 1.12 11.15
CA LEU A 386 28.02 0.94 9.73
C LEU A 386 28.75 -0.35 9.47
N GLN A 387 29.68 -0.73 10.33
CA GLN A 387 30.38 -2.01 10.29
C GLN A 387 29.40 -3.20 10.44
N GLU A 388 28.51 -3.11 11.44
CA GLU A 388 27.43 -4.11 11.62
C GLU A 388 26.50 -4.18 10.42
N PHE A 389 26.21 -3.05 9.79
CA PHE A 389 25.36 -3.00 8.61
C PHE A 389 26.06 -3.60 7.38
N ALA A 390 27.35 -3.30 7.15
CA ALA A 390 28.16 -3.90 6.09
C ALA A 390 28.27 -5.43 6.27
N THR A 391 28.55 -5.90 7.48
CA THR A 391 28.55 -7.33 7.81
C THR A 391 27.19 -7.98 7.51
N ARG A 392 26.09 -7.26 7.76
CA ARG A 392 24.75 -7.76 7.43
C ARG A 392 24.52 -7.85 5.93
N LEU A 393 24.95 -6.85 5.12
CA LEU A 393 24.87 -6.91 3.65
C LEU A 393 25.60 -8.13 3.08
N ARG A 394 26.77 -8.45 3.63
CA ARG A 394 27.56 -9.65 3.26
C ARG A 394 26.85 -10.98 3.56
N ARG A 395 25.73 -10.96 4.28
CA ARG A 395 24.93 -12.14 4.63
C ARG A 395 23.74 -12.39 3.71
N TYR A 396 23.39 -11.43 2.84
CA TYR A 396 22.28 -11.59 1.92
C TYR A 396 22.54 -12.72 0.91
N ALA A 397 21.50 -13.58 0.71
CA ALA A 397 21.53 -14.74 -0.19
C ALA A 397 20.16 -14.96 -0.87
#